data_9d70a154d59999fe67b752628119930d
#
_entry.id   9d70a154d59999fe67b752628119930d
#
_cell.length_a   1.000
_cell.length_b   1.000
_cell.length_c   1.000
_cell.angle_alpha   90.00
_cell.angle_beta   90.00
_cell.angle_gamma   90.00
#
_symmetry.space_group_name_H-M   'P 1'
#
loop_
_entity.id
_entity.type
_entity.pdbx_description
1 polymer ?
#
loop_
_entity_poly.entity_id
_entity_poly.type
_entity_poly.pdbx_seq_one_letter_code
_entity_poly.pdbx_strand_id
1 'polypeptide(L)'
;LIMLIVNNVEVSIKNIDILKSISFKVSKFSSIIGRNGAGKTTLIRAIMNILPAKTGNIKFNDKVLNNLKTHDMSKLGIGYMPEDRRLVPDLSVKDNIMVPLWSLNKKNVNESLEEVISFIPELKDFMERQAFQLSGGQQKLVALARAMVVGKKLLLLDEPFEGVAPALAERLVELI
;
A
#
# COMPACT_ATOMS: atom_id res chain seq x y z
N LEU A 1 17.26 -0.43 -12.54
CA LEU A 1 15.84 -0.62 -12.84
C LEU A 1 15.16 -1.16 -11.58
N ILE A 2 14.10 -0.51 -11.08
CA ILE A 2 13.31 -1.02 -9.94
C ILE A 2 12.47 -2.20 -10.46
N MET A 3 12.49 -3.35 -9.80
CA MET A 3 11.80 -4.54 -10.25
C MET A 3 11.27 -5.38 -9.08
N LEU A 4 10.00 -5.75 -9.16
CA LEU A 4 9.38 -6.76 -8.31
C LEU A 4 9.29 -8.09 -9.10
N ILE A 5 9.77 -9.17 -8.50
CA ILE A 5 9.72 -10.52 -9.07
C ILE A 5 8.98 -11.42 -8.10
N VAL A 6 7.94 -12.05 -8.59
CA VAL A 6 7.20 -13.11 -7.91
C VAL A 6 7.44 -14.40 -8.70
N ASN A 7 7.87 -15.46 -8.04
CA ASN A 7 8.23 -16.71 -8.69
C ASN A 7 7.68 -17.91 -7.94
N ASN A 8 6.77 -18.65 -8.58
CA ASN A 8 6.12 -19.87 -8.10
C ASN A 8 5.54 -19.74 -6.68
N VAL A 9 4.92 -18.60 -6.40
CA VAL A 9 4.38 -18.29 -5.06
C VAL A 9 3.06 -19.01 -4.85
N GLU A 10 2.99 -19.73 -3.73
CA GLU A 10 1.78 -20.37 -3.22
C GLU A 10 1.45 -19.83 -1.84
N VAL A 11 0.16 -19.58 -1.60
CA VAL A 11 -0.34 -19.13 -0.29
C VAL A 11 -1.58 -19.91 0.07
N SER A 12 -1.57 -20.46 1.29
CA SER A 12 -2.72 -21.15 1.86
C SER A 12 -3.24 -20.40 3.09
N ILE A 13 -4.56 -20.35 3.24
CA ILE A 13 -5.25 -19.81 4.42
C ILE A 13 -6.12 -20.92 5.00
N LYS A 14 -5.89 -21.29 6.26
CA LYS A 14 -6.63 -22.38 6.93
C LYS A 14 -6.69 -23.66 6.06
N ASN A 15 -5.54 -24.07 5.53
CA ASN A 15 -5.38 -25.25 4.66
C ASN A 15 -6.10 -25.19 3.29
N ILE A 16 -6.59 -24.02 2.90
CA ILE A 16 -7.15 -23.79 1.57
C ILE A 16 -6.11 -23.04 0.73
N ASP A 17 -5.72 -23.60 -0.42
CA ASP A 17 -4.78 -22.97 -1.33
C ASP A 17 -5.47 -21.85 -2.10
N ILE A 18 -5.09 -20.60 -1.79
CA ILE A 18 -5.62 -19.39 -2.41
C ILE A 18 -4.81 -19.00 -3.63
N LEU A 19 -3.47 -19.01 -3.49
CA LEU A 19 -2.57 -18.75 -4.62
C LEU A 19 -1.85 -20.05 -4.99
N LYS A 20 -1.85 -20.37 -6.28
CA LYS A 20 -1.27 -21.60 -6.82
C LYS A 20 -0.22 -21.25 -7.87
N SER A 21 1.06 -21.38 -7.50
CA SER A 21 2.22 -21.21 -8.39
C SER A 21 2.22 -19.91 -9.21
N ILE A 22 1.95 -18.77 -8.54
CA ILE A 22 1.90 -17.46 -9.20
C ILE A 22 3.31 -16.97 -9.55
N SER A 23 3.51 -16.57 -10.80
CA SER A 23 4.79 -16.03 -11.29
C SER A 23 4.58 -14.84 -12.21
N PHE A 24 5.26 -13.71 -11.93
CA PHE A 24 5.29 -12.53 -12.79
C PHE A 24 6.44 -11.59 -12.41
N LYS A 25 6.69 -10.59 -13.26
CA LYS A 25 7.66 -9.51 -13.03
C LYS A 25 7.02 -8.17 -13.30
N VAL A 26 7.33 -7.18 -12.45
CA VAL A 26 6.86 -5.80 -12.59
C VAL A 26 8.06 -4.86 -12.56
N SER A 27 8.20 -4.02 -13.57
CA SER A 27 9.27 -3.01 -13.67
C SER A 27 8.73 -1.58 -13.77
N LYS A 28 7.42 -1.44 -13.98
CA LYS A 28 6.71 -0.17 -14.10
C LYS A 28 5.30 -0.34 -13.53
N PHE A 29 4.37 0.51 -13.95
CA PHE A 29 2.96 0.37 -13.61
C PHE A 29 2.40 -0.99 -14.10
N SER A 30 1.64 -1.66 -13.25
CA SER A 30 0.97 -2.93 -13.55
C SER A 30 -0.33 -3.04 -12.78
N SER A 31 -1.34 -3.62 -13.40
CA SER A 31 -2.64 -3.88 -12.79
C SER A 31 -2.90 -5.38 -12.68
N ILE A 32 -3.45 -5.80 -11.54
CA ILE A 32 -3.90 -7.17 -11.31
C ILE A 32 -5.42 -7.18 -11.45
N ILE A 33 -5.90 -7.87 -12.47
CA ILE A 33 -7.33 -7.94 -12.79
C ILE A 33 -7.85 -9.34 -12.48
N GLY A 34 -9.02 -9.42 -11.86
CA GLY A 34 -9.68 -10.69 -11.53
C GLY A 34 -10.98 -10.48 -10.76
N ARG A 35 -11.80 -11.54 -10.72
CA ARG A 35 -13.09 -11.54 -9.96
C ARG A 35 -12.82 -11.37 -8.46
N ASN A 36 -13.86 -10.95 -7.72
CA ASN A 36 -13.81 -10.95 -6.26
C ASN A 36 -13.55 -12.38 -5.76
N GLY A 37 -12.66 -12.50 -4.76
CA GLY A 37 -12.20 -13.82 -4.28
C GLY A 37 -11.10 -14.49 -5.12
N ALA A 38 -10.63 -13.90 -6.23
CA ALA A 38 -9.56 -14.48 -7.05
C ALA A 38 -8.16 -14.46 -6.40
N GLY A 39 -8.02 -13.85 -5.20
CA GLY A 39 -6.75 -13.81 -4.48
C GLY A 39 -5.92 -12.53 -4.69
N LYS A 40 -6.47 -11.46 -5.29
CA LYS A 40 -5.76 -10.18 -5.51
C LYS A 40 -5.17 -9.63 -4.22
N THR A 41 -6.00 -9.41 -3.21
CA THR A 41 -5.60 -8.97 -1.85
C THR A 41 -4.60 -9.94 -1.21
N THR A 42 -4.82 -11.25 -1.37
CA THR A 42 -3.91 -12.29 -0.86
C THR A 42 -2.52 -12.16 -1.46
N LEU A 43 -2.43 -11.89 -2.76
CA LEU A 43 -1.15 -11.69 -3.44
C LEU A 43 -0.42 -10.44 -2.94
N ILE A 44 -1.11 -9.32 -2.80
CA ILE A 44 -0.52 -8.09 -2.25
C ILE A 44 -0.05 -8.31 -0.81
N ARG A 45 -0.85 -8.99 0.01
CA ARG A 45 -0.47 -9.35 1.39
C ARG A 45 0.71 -10.33 1.45
N ALA A 46 0.85 -11.21 0.46
CA ALA A 46 2.03 -12.07 0.36
C ALA A 46 3.29 -11.27 0.00
N ILE A 47 3.20 -10.31 -0.93
CA ILE A 47 4.31 -9.41 -1.28
C ILE A 47 4.75 -8.62 -0.04
N MET A 48 3.81 -8.14 0.77
CA MET A 48 4.08 -7.43 2.03
C MET A 48 4.50 -8.35 3.19
N ASN A 49 4.59 -9.66 2.94
CA ASN A 49 4.82 -10.69 3.97
C ASN A 49 3.89 -10.57 5.20
N ILE A 50 2.66 -10.09 4.99
CA ILE A 50 1.57 -10.14 5.96
C ILE A 50 1.00 -11.56 6.03
N LEU A 51 0.89 -12.20 4.86
CA LEU A 51 0.57 -13.62 4.70
C LEU A 51 1.79 -14.29 4.09
N PRO A 52 2.56 -15.09 4.86
CA PRO A 52 3.77 -15.70 4.35
C PRO A 52 3.45 -16.71 3.23
N ALA A 53 4.26 -16.70 2.18
CA ALA A 53 4.18 -17.68 1.12
C ALA A 53 4.60 -19.07 1.67
N LYS A 54 3.84 -20.10 1.30
CA LYS A 54 4.13 -21.51 1.63
C LYS A 54 5.33 -22.01 0.81
N THR A 55 5.35 -21.64 -0.46
CA THR A 55 6.42 -21.92 -1.42
C THR A 55 6.69 -20.72 -2.29
N GLY A 56 7.76 -20.78 -3.07
CA GLY A 56 8.13 -19.73 -4.01
C GLY A 56 8.92 -18.58 -3.38
N ASN A 57 9.22 -17.59 -4.18
CA ASN A 57 10.12 -16.52 -3.85
C ASN A 57 9.59 -15.17 -4.35
N ILE A 58 9.63 -14.17 -3.49
CA ILE A 58 9.27 -12.78 -3.80
C ILE A 58 10.52 -11.93 -3.61
N LYS A 59 10.96 -11.24 -4.67
CA LYS A 59 12.11 -10.35 -4.64
C LYS A 59 11.72 -8.94 -5.06
N PHE A 60 12.26 -7.98 -4.36
CA PHE A 60 12.22 -6.57 -4.75
C PHE A 60 13.66 -6.08 -4.94
N ASN A 61 14.00 -5.79 -6.20
CA ASN A 61 15.38 -5.64 -6.65
C ASN A 61 16.19 -6.90 -6.23
N ASP A 62 17.29 -6.72 -5.50
CA ASP A 62 18.15 -7.81 -5.06
C ASP A 62 17.76 -8.43 -3.70
N LYS A 63 16.67 -7.92 -3.07
CA LYS A 63 16.26 -8.38 -1.74
C LYS A 63 15.11 -9.37 -1.80
N VAL A 64 15.25 -10.49 -1.11
CA VAL A 64 14.19 -11.47 -0.88
C VAL A 64 13.26 -10.94 0.21
N LEU A 65 11.98 -10.75 -0.12
CA LEU A 65 10.98 -10.21 0.82
C LEU A 65 10.46 -11.25 1.79
N ASN A 66 10.44 -12.53 1.42
CA ASN A 66 9.92 -13.62 2.25
C ASN A 66 10.52 -13.68 3.66
N ASN A 67 11.77 -13.24 3.82
CA ASN A 67 12.51 -13.32 5.07
C ASN A 67 12.44 -12.03 5.89
N LEU A 68 11.74 -11.00 5.40
CA LEU A 68 11.64 -9.70 6.05
C LEU A 68 10.35 -9.60 6.87
N LYS A 69 10.41 -8.88 7.96
CA LYS A 69 9.20 -8.52 8.70
C LYS A 69 8.41 -7.46 7.93
N THR A 70 7.08 -7.48 8.03
CA THR A 70 6.19 -6.53 7.33
C THR A 70 6.60 -5.07 7.56
N HIS A 71 6.97 -4.69 8.79
CA HIS A 71 7.38 -3.33 9.10
C HIS A 71 8.72 -2.91 8.47
N ASP A 72 9.55 -3.85 7.99
CA ASP A 72 10.79 -3.53 7.29
C ASP A 72 10.56 -3.17 5.82
N MET A 73 9.37 -3.44 5.27
CA MET A 73 9.02 -3.10 3.88
C MET A 73 9.10 -1.58 3.62
N SER A 74 8.69 -0.78 4.58
CA SER A 74 8.79 0.69 4.49
C SER A 74 10.24 1.18 4.40
N LYS A 75 11.21 0.49 5.03
CA LYS A 75 12.65 0.78 4.92
C LYS A 75 13.18 0.57 3.50
N LEU A 76 12.54 -0.31 2.73
CA LEU A 76 12.87 -0.57 1.33
C LEU A 76 12.23 0.45 0.37
N GLY A 77 11.37 1.32 0.87
CA GLY A 77 10.60 2.25 0.07
C GLY A 77 9.36 1.61 -0.55
N ILE A 78 8.80 0.59 0.10
CA ILE A 78 7.55 -0.07 -0.31
C ILE A 78 6.41 0.48 0.55
N GLY A 79 5.41 1.08 -0.10
CA GLY A 79 4.16 1.54 0.52
C GLY A 79 3.01 0.60 0.19
N TYR A 80 2.08 0.46 1.12
CA TYR A 80 0.90 -0.38 0.95
C TYR A 80 -0.37 0.34 1.40
N MET A 81 -1.35 0.41 0.52
CA MET A 81 -2.71 0.84 0.82
C MET A 81 -3.63 -0.38 0.80
N PRO A 82 -4.13 -0.85 1.96
CA PRO A 82 -5.09 -1.94 2.02
C PRO A 82 -6.50 -1.46 1.63
N GLU A 83 -7.33 -2.39 1.14
CA GLU A 83 -8.74 -2.19 0.79
C GLU A 83 -9.53 -1.55 1.95
N ASP A 84 -9.34 -2.05 3.18
CA ASP A 84 -10.02 -1.61 4.41
C ASP A 84 -9.42 -0.34 5.04
N ARG A 85 -8.51 0.34 4.32
CA ARG A 85 -7.87 1.61 4.70
C ARG A 85 -7.02 1.55 5.97
N ARG A 86 -7.47 0.89 7.02
CA ARG A 86 -6.80 0.71 8.33
C ARG A 86 -6.26 2.00 8.94
N LEU A 87 -7.02 3.07 8.85
CA LEU A 87 -6.69 4.29 9.58
C LEU A 87 -6.92 4.06 11.08
N VAL A 88 -6.13 4.75 11.90
CA VAL A 88 -6.35 4.82 13.35
C VAL A 88 -7.41 5.88 13.59
N PRO A 89 -8.61 5.52 14.08
CA PRO A 89 -9.76 6.44 14.11
C PRO A 89 -9.52 7.71 14.90
N ASP A 90 -8.87 7.59 16.04
CA ASP A 90 -8.66 8.68 17.00
C ASP A 90 -7.45 9.57 16.69
N LEU A 91 -6.61 9.17 15.74
CA LEU A 91 -5.50 10.00 15.27
C LEU A 91 -5.97 11.01 14.24
N SER A 92 -5.30 12.17 14.20
CA SER A 92 -5.48 13.14 13.13
C SER A 92 -5.09 12.56 11.75
N VAL A 93 -5.54 13.20 10.69
CA VAL A 93 -5.10 12.87 9.31
C VAL A 93 -3.60 12.95 9.19
N LYS A 94 -3.02 14.04 9.70
CA LYS A 94 -1.57 14.24 9.74
C LYS A 94 -0.85 13.08 10.42
N ASP A 95 -1.29 12.69 11.61
CA ASP A 95 -0.67 11.61 12.36
C ASP A 95 -0.82 10.26 11.66
N ASN A 96 -2.02 9.97 11.10
CA ASN A 96 -2.23 8.76 10.31
C ASN A 96 -1.25 8.64 9.13
N ILE A 97 -0.97 9.75 8.44
CA ILE A 97 0.00 9.78 7.33
C ILE A 97 1.41 9.57 7.86
N MET A 98 1.74 10.14 9.01
CA MET A 98 3.09 10.16 9.57
C MET A 98 3.50 8.90 10.33
N VAL A 99 2.55 8.11 10.83
CA VAL A 99 2.81 6.86 11.59
C VAL A 99 3.93 5.99 10.97
N PRO A 100 3.93 5.68 9.66
CA PRO A 100 4.99 4.84 9.10
C PRO A 100 6.37 5.53 9.06
N LEU A 101 6.43 6.86 9.04
CA LEU A 101 7.69 7.61 9.06
C LEU A 101 8.33 7.60 10.44
N TRP A 102 7.54 7.62 11.50
CA TRP A 102 8.07 7.54 12.87
C TRP A 102 8.89 6.26 13.10
N SER A 103 8.45 5.15 12.51
CA SER A 103 9.18 3.88 12.59
C SER A 103 10.52 3.87 11.83
N LEU A 104 10.73 4.82 10.92
CA LEU A 104 11.92 4.90 10.07
C LEU A 104 13.04 5.76 10.64
N ASN A 105 12.82 6.46 11.77
CA ASN A 105 13.76 7.43 12.35
C ASN A 105 14.29 8.46 11.32
N LYS A 106 13.47 8.84 10.34
CA LYS A 106 13.86 9.80 9.31
C LYS A 106 13.98 11.21 9.90
N LYS A 107 15.05 11.92 9.57
CA LYS A 107 15.28 13.31 10.03
C LYS A 107 14.31 14.31 9.35
N ASN A 108 13.88 14.06 8.12
CA ASN A 108 13.11 15.00 7.29
C ASN A 108 11.66 14.50 7.09
N VAL A 109 10.94 14.24 8.17
CA VAL A 109 9.56 13.75 8.14
C VAL A 109 8.61 14.78 7.49
N ASN A 110 8.82 16.06 7.78
CA ASN A 110 8.00 17.15 7.24
C ASN A 110 8.10 17.28 5.71
N GLU A 111 9.30 17.15 5.14
CA GLU A 111 9.48 17.18 3.67
C GLU A 111 8.70 16.07 2.97
N SER A 112 8.69 14.87 3.54
CA SER A 112 7.92 13.75 2.99
C SER A 112 6.41 14.00 3.06
N LEU A 113 5.94 14.68 4.10
CA LEU A 113 4.54 15.07 4.24
C LEU A 113 4.18 16.17 3.22
N GLU A 114 4.99 17.22 3.10
CA GLU A 114 4.79 18.31 2.14
C GLU A 114 4.76 17.81 0.69
N GLU A 115 5.66 16.87 0.35
CA GLU A 115 5.65 16.23 -0.96
C GLU A 115 4.31 15.52 -1.23
N VAL A 116 3.79 14.73 -0.28
CA VAL A 116 2.50 14.06 -0.45
C VAL A 116 1.35 15.05 -0.53
N ILE A 117 1.37 16.13 0.26
CA ILE A 117 0.38 17.21 0.18
C ILE A 117 0.43 17.92 -1.18
N SER A 118 1.60 18.04 -1.81
CA SER A 118 1.70 18.62 -3.15
C SER A 118 0.99 17.77 -4.21
N PHE A 119 0.94 16.46 -4.03
CA PHE A 119 0.20 15.53 -4.89
C PHE A 119 -1.31 15.51 -4.57
N ILE A 120 -1.67 15.59 -3.29
CA ILE A 120 -3.05 15.51 -2.80
C ILE A 120 -3.35 16.78 -1.97
N PRO A 121 -3.53 17.96 -2.62
CA PRO A 121 -3.71 19.22 -1.90
C PRO A 121 -4.99 19.27 -1.05
N GLU A 122 -5.99 18.46 -1.39
CA GLU A 122 -7.25 18.33 -0.65
C GLU A 122 -7.04 17.92 0.82
N LEU A 123 -5.93 17.26 1.13
CA LEU A 123 -5.59 16.87 2.51
C LEU A 123 -5.50 18.08 3.45
N LYS A 124 -5.11 19.26 2.95
CA LYS A 124 -4.96 20.48 3.75
C LYS A 124 -6.24 20.87 4.49
N ASP A 125 -7.39 20.64 3.85
CA ASP A 125 -8.70 21.05 4.36
C ASP A 125 -9.15 20.29 5.61
N PHE A 126 -8.53 19.12 5.87
CA PHE A 126 -8.92 18.25 6.98
C PHE A 126 -7.74 17.61 7.72
N MET A 127 -6.55 18.18 7.60
CA MET A 127 -5.30 17.63 8.16
C MET A 127 -5.37 17.40 9.68
N GLU A 128 -6.04 18.31 10.40
CA GLU A 128 -6.18 18.26 11.86
C GLU A 128 -7.42 17.46 12.32
N ARG A 129 -8.28 17.01 11.39
CA ARG A 129 -9.46 16.21 11.74
C ARG A 129 -9.03 14.80 12.11
N GLN A 130 -9.76 14.20 13.04
CA GLN A 130 -9.60 12.77 13.36
C GLN A 130 -10.18 11.89 12.25
N ALA A 131 -9.56 10.72 12.01
CA ALA A 131 -9.91 9.88 10.88
C ALA A 131 -11.37 9.37 10.90
N PHE A 132 -11.97 9.20 12.08
CA PHE A 132 -13.37 8.81 12.18
C PHE A 132 -14.37 9.88 11.70
N GLN A 133 -13.94 11.16 11.64
CA GLN A 133 -14.76 12.28 11.17
C GLN A 133 -14.80 12.41 9.64
N LEU A 134 -14.03 11.61 8.94
CA LEU A 134 -13.87 11.69 7.49
C LEU A 134 -14.92 10.87 6.74
N SER A 135 -15.33 11.36 5.58
CA SER A 135 -16.08 10.55 4.62
C SER A 135 -15.24 9.36 4.11
N GLY A 136 -15.90 8.33 3.56
CA GLY A 136 -15.19 7.17 3.00
C GLY A 136 -14.16 7.52 1.92
N GLY A 137 -14.46 8.51 1.06
CA GLY A 137 -13.54 9.00 0.05
C GLY A 137 -12.33 9.73 0.66
N GLN A 138 -12.57 10.61 1.65
CA GLN A 138 -11.49 11.27 2.39
C GLN A 138 -10.58 10.27 3.10
N GLN A 139 -11.15 9.24 3.71
CA GLN A 139 -10.37 8.17 4.33
C GLN A 139 -9.50 7.42 3.31
N LYS A 140 -9.98 7.21 2.07
CA LYS A 140 -9.16 6.63 1.00
C LYS A 140 -7.99 7.52 0.59
N LEU A 141 -8.21 8.84 0.48
CA LEU A 141 -7.11 9.79 0.23
C LEU A 141 -6.04 9.72 1.33
N VAL A 142 -6.46 9.66 2.59
CA VAL A 142 -5.52 9.55 3.71
C VAL A 142 -4.76 8.22 3.67
N ALA A 143 -5.43 7.11 3.36
CA ALA A 143 -4.79 5.81 3.24
C ALA A 143 -3.78 5.77 2.08
N LEU A 144 -4.11 6.39 0.94
CA LEU A 144 -3.18 6.55 -0.18
C LEU A 144 -1.98 7.42 0.22
N ALA A 145 -2.22 8.58 0.81
CA ALA A 145 -1.17 9.48 1.29
C ALA A 145 -0.21 8.78 2.26
N ARG A 146 -0.74 7.99 3.21
CA ARG A 146 0.04 7.18 4.14
C ARG A 146 0.90 6.12 3.43
N ALA A 147 0.42 5.53 2.34
CA ALA A 147 1.20 4.60 1.55
C ALA A 147 2.29 5.33 0.74
N MET A 148 1.97 6.50 0.14
CA MET A 148 2.88 7.30 -0.68
C MET A 148 4.06 7.87 0.12
N VAL A 149 3.85 8.25 1.38
CA VAL A 149 4.88 8.87 2.21
C VAL A 149 6.09 7.97 2.42
N VAL A 150 5.91 6.63 2.37
CA VAL A 150 6.98 5.62 2.45
C VAL A 150 7.22 4.89 1.13
N GLY A 151 6.23 4.82 0.25
CA GLY A 151 6.23 4.07 -1.01
C GLY A 151 7.00 4.76 -2.14
N LYS A 152 8.22 5.23 -1.89
CA LYS A 152 9.02 5.98 -2.85
C LYS A 152 9.59 5.14 -4.01
N LYS A 153 9.55 3.81 -3.91
CA LYS A 153 10.09 2.89 -4.91
C LYS A 153 9.04 1.91 -5.44
N LEU A 154 8.11 1.50 -4.59
CA LEU A 154 7.02 0.61 -4.95
C LEU A 154 5.77 1.00 -4.16
N LEU A 155 4.67 1.19 -4.86
CA LEU A 155 3.36 1.44 -4.26
C LEU A 155 2.44 0.27 -4.60
N LEU A 156 1.93 -0.40 -3.58
CA LEU A 156 0.97 -1.49 -3.67
C LEU A 156 -0.39 -0.98 -3.25
N LEU A 157 -1.36 -0.99 -4.16
CA LEU A 157 -2.70 -0.48 -3.95
C LEU A 157 -3.72 -1.60 -4.10
N ASP A 158 -4.51 -1.83 -3.06
CA ASP A 158 -5.55 -2.85 -3.02
C ASP A 158 -6.91 -2.17 -3.16
N GLU A 159 -7.54 -2.31 -4.32
CA GLU A 159 -8.83 -1.73 -4.69
C GLU A 159 -8.97 -0.21 -4.40
N PRO A 160 -8.02 0.62 -4.90
CA PRO A 160 -7.98 2.04 -4.56
C PRO A 160 -9.21 2.83 -5.03
N PHE A 161 -9.95 2.32 -6.02
CA PHE A 161 -11.10 3.00 -6.62
C PHE A 161 -12.45 2.53 -6.09
N GLU A 162 -12.50 1.43 -5.32
CA GLU A 162 -13.75 0.89 -4.82
C GLU A 162 -14.46 1.86 -3.86
N GLY A 163 -15.75 2.08 -4.06
CA GLY A 163 -16.58 2.96 -3.22
C GLY A 163 -16.17 4.44 -3.24
N VAL A 164 -15.46 4.88 -4.26
CA VAL A 164 -15.05 6.29 -4.46
C VAL A 164 -15.98 6.93 -5.48
N ALA A 165 -16.32 8.21 -5.26
CA ALA A 165 -17.05 8.98 -6.25
C ALA A 165 -16.27 9.08 -7.57
N PRO A 166 -16.93 9.08 -8.76
CA PRO A 166 -16.24 9.10 -10.06
C PRO A 166 -15.18 10.19 -10.19
N ALA A 167 -15.48 11.43 -9.79
CA ALA A 167 -14.54 12.53 -9.85
C ALA A 167 -13.26 12.29 -9.01
N LEU A 168 -13.40 11.62 -7.85
CA LEU A 168 -12.26 11.27 -7.03
C LEU A 168 -11.49 10.08 -7.63
N ALA A 169 -12.18 9.15 -8.27
CA ALA A 169 -11.53 8.03 -8.97
C ALA A 169 -10.66 8.53 -10.13
N GLU A 170 -11.17 9.47 -10.96
CA GLU A 170 -10.39 10.11 -12.02
C GLU A 170 -9.15 10.82 -11.45
N ARG A 171 -9.32 11.56 -10.37
CA ARG A 171 -8.21 12.23 -9.68
C ARG A 171 -7.16 11.24 -9.17
N LEU A 172 -7.57 10.10 -8.60
CA LEU A 172 -6.65 9.05 -8.14
C LEU A 172 -5.87 8.41 -9.29
N VAL A 173 -6.49 8.26 -10.48
CA VAL A 173 -5.80 7.76 -11.68
C VAL A 173 -4.69 8.72 -12.12
N GLU A 174 -4.91 10.03 -12.04
CA GLU A 174 -3.88 11.03 -12.37
C GLU A 174 -2.70 11.04 -11.39
N LEU A 175 -2.93 10.59 -10.14
CA LEU A 175 -1.92 10.56 -9.07
C LEU A 175 -1.06 9.29 -9.07
N ILE A 176 -1.50 8.22 -9.73
CA ILE A 176 -0.86 6.91 -9.76
C ILE A 176 -0.11 6.71 -11.09
#